data_8ca4ad6c07b4bfc9ec8f5649569ae44a
#
_entry.id   8ca4ad6c07b4bfc9ec8f5649569ae44a
#
_cell.length_a   1.000
_cell.length_b   1.000
_cell.length_c   1.000
_cell.angle_alpha   90.00
_cell.angle_beta   90.00
_cell.angle_gamma   90.00
#
_symmetry.space_group_name_H-M   'P 1'
#
loop_
_entity.id
_entity.type
_entity.pdbx_description
1 polymer ?
#
loop_
_entity_poly.entity_id
_entity_poly.type
_entity_poly.pdbx_seq_one_letter_code
_entity_poly.pdbx_strand_id
1 'polypeptide(L)'
;MNIERMQSADFDAVYRLLTQSFPATERRGAAGQRALFSDSAYRVDILRAPDGSVQALIASWDFDDFVFLEHFAVDPACRSGGIGGRMLDAMLARCGKCACLEAELPETELAARRIGFYERHGFTVNADYAYFQPALVPGGGPLPMYLLTTGGARTSAELRAMETLVHTRVYGQAPAAE
;
A
#
# COMPACT_ATOMS: atom_id res chain seq x y z
N MET A 1 17.15 -2.84 -13.02
CA MET A 1 16.29 -2.02 -12.16
C MET A 1 16.81 -2.17 -10.74
N ASN A 2 17.18 -1.08 -10.08
CA ASN A 2 17.75 -1.13 -8.73
C ASN A 2 16.65 -0.83 -7.69
N ILE A 3 16.05 -1.90 -7.14
CA ILE A 3 15.08 -1.80 -6.04
C ILE A 3 15.83 -2.14 -4.76
N GLU A 4 15.79 -1.25 -3.80
CA GLU A 4 16.49 -1.38 -2.54
C GLU A 4 15.63 -0.96 -1.35
N ARG A 5 15.96 -1.43 -0.15
CA ARG A 5 15.33 -0.95 1.06
C ARG A 5 15.78 0.48 1.32
N MET A 6 14.83 1.38 1.53
CA MET A 6 15.07 2.77 1.92
C MET A 6 15.99 2.85 3.13
N GLN A 7 16.93 3.79 3.10
CA GLN A 7 17.77 4.18 4.22
C GLN A 7 17.27 5.48 4.88
N SER A 8 17.72 5.78 6.08
CA SER A 8 17.30 7.01 6.79
C SER A 8 17.57 8.29 6.00
N ALA A 9 18.65 8.32 5.20
CA ALA A 9 19.01 9.46 4.34
C ALA A 9 17.99 9.71 3.21
N ASP A 10 17.19 8.71 2.85
CA ASP A 10 16.23 8.81 1.76
C ASP A 10 14.89 9.41 2.18
N PHE A 11 14.70 9.58 3.50
CA PHE A 11 13.40 9.94 4.06
C PHE A 11 12.77 11.15 3.36
N ASP A 12 13.52 12.22 3.16
CA ASP A 12 12.96 13.45 2.62
C ASP A 12 12.53 13.30 1.15
N ALA A 13 13.26 12.49 0.36
CA ALA A 13 12.88 12.17 -1.02
C ALA A 13 11.63 11.27 -1.06
N VAL A 14 11.57 10.24 -0.22
CA VAL A 14 10.44 9.33 -0.07
C VAL A 14 9.21 10.08 0.42
N TYR A 15 9.34 10.89 1.48
CA TYR A 15 8.23 11.64 2.03
C TYR A 15 7.69 12.69 1.06
N ARG A 16 8.55 13.30 0.25
CA ARG A 16 8.13 14.19 -0.84
C ARG A 16 7.26 13.44 -1.85
N LEU A 17 7.70 12.26 -2.30
CA LEU A 17 6.92 11.44 -3.24
C LEU A 17 5.58 11.00 -2.65
N LEU A 18 5.53 10.63 -1.36
CA LEU A 18 4.27 10.37 -0.63
C LEU A 18 3.34 11.58 -0.65
N THR A 19 3.86 12.78 -0.34
CA THR A 19 3.05 14.00 -0.31
C THR A 19 2.54 14.44 -1.69
N GLN A 20 3.27 14.13 -2.74
CA GLN A 20 2.84 14.38 -4.12
C GLN A 20 1.79 13.38 -4.62
N SER A 21 1.79 12.17 -4.06
CA SER A 21 0.98 11.07 -4.55
C SER A 21 -0.32 10.84 -3.76
N PHE A 22 -0.35 11.25 -2.49
CA PHE A 22 -1.46 11.00 -1.58
C PHE A 22 -1.89 12.29 -0.86
N PRO A 23 -3.19 12.56 -0.74
CA PRO A 23 -3.70 13.69 0.03
C PRO A 23 -3.34 13.55 1.52
N ALA A 24 -3.41 14.64 2.27
CA ALA A 24 -3.09 14.65 3.71
C ALA A 24 -3.98 13.70 4.54
N THR A 25 -5.17 13.40 4.05
CA THR A 25 -6.13 12.48 4.67
C THR A 25 -5.76 11.01 4.53
N GLU A 26 -4.88 10.67 3.58
CA GLU A 26 -4.48 9.31 3.26
C GLU A 26 -3.02 8.99 3.65
N ARG A 27 -2.36 9.86 4.38
CA ARG A 27 -0.98 9.69 4.81
C ARG A 27 -0.70 10.29 6.19
N ARG A 28 0.32 9.78 6.84
CA ARG A 28 0.79 10.33 8.12
C ARG A 28 1.60 11.61 7.90
N GLY A 29 1.62 12.48 8.91
CA GLY A 29 2.60 13.57 8.99
C GLY A 29 4.04 13.04 9.09
N ALA A 30 5.03 13.88 8.78
CA ALA A 30 6.44 13.48 8.70
C ALA A 30 6.95 12.78 9.97
N ALA A 31 6.58 13.26 11.15
CA ALA A 31 6.98 12.65 12.42
C ALA A 31 6.38 11.25 12.59
N GLY A 32 5.08 11.07 12.32
CA GLY A 32 4.42 9.78 12.37
C GLY A 32 4.99 8.79 11.33
N GLN A 33 5.30 9.29 10.13
CA GLN A 33 5.92 8.46 9.09
C GLN A 33 7.33 8.01 9.49
N ARG A 34 8.14 8.88 10.15
CA ARG A 34 9.46 8.51 10.68
C ARG A 34 9.37 7.46 11.80
N ALA A 35 8.36 7.58 12.66
CA ALA A 35 8.19 6.65 13.78
C ALA A 35 7.99 5.20 13.33
N LEU A 36 7.42 4.98 12.14
CA LEU A 36 7.22 3.64 11.60
C LEU A 36 8.51 2.86 11.35
N PHE A 37 9.66 3.53 11.16
CA PHE A 37 10.93 2.84 10.93
C PHE A 37 11.47 2.10 12.16
N SER A 38 10.89 2.32 13.34
CA SER A 38 11.16 1.51 14.53
C SER A 38 10.36 0.20 14.58
N ASP A 39 9.30 0.06 13.76
CA ASP A 39 8.54 -1.18 13.65
C ASP A 39 9.22 -2.13 12.65
N SER A 40 9.59 -3.33 13.11
CA SER A 40 10.27 -4.32 12.26
C SER A 40 9.40 -4.86 11.12
N ALA A 41 8.07 -4.79 11.27
CA ALA A 41 7.13 -5.19 10.22
C ALA A 41 7.03 -4.15 9.10
N TYR A 42 7.37 -2.87 9.38
CA TYR A 42 7.27 -1.81 8.38
C TYR A 42 8.50 -1.75 7.49
N ARG A 43 8.27 -1.64 6.19
CA ARG A 43 9.32 -1.56 5.17
C ARG A 43 8.93 -0.58 4.07
N VAL A 44 9.92 0.18 3.60
CA VAL A 44 9.80 0.95 2.36
C VAL A 44 10.88 0.49 1.40
N ASP A 45 10.46 0.03 0.24
CA ASP A 45 11.32 -0.25 -0.90
C ASP A 45 11.24 0.92 -1.88
N ILE A 46 12.38 1.31 -2.42
CA ILE A 46 12.50 2.41 -3.38
C ILE A 46 13.16 1.94 -4.68
N LEU A 47 12.74 2.53 -5.77
CA LEU A 47 13.40 2.40 -7.06
C LEU A 47 14.19 3.69 -7.33
N ARG A 48 15.51 3.55 -7.57
CA ARG A 48 16.38 4.67 -7.95
C ARG A 48 16.66 4.76 -9.43
N ALA A 49 16.72 5.98 -9.90
CA ALA A 49 17.32 6.31 -11.17
C ALA A 49 18.87 6.27 -11.09
N PRO A 50 19.57 6.26 -12.23
CA PRO A 50 21.04 6.31 -12.27
C PRO A 50 21.64 7.56 -11.60
N ASP A 51 20.92 8.67 -11.55
CA ASP A 51 21.32 9.92 -10.87
C ASP A 51 21.07 9.90 -9.35
N GLY A 52 20.55 8.80 -8.82
CA GLY A 52 20.26 8.62 -7.40
C GLY A 52 18.86 9.09 -6.97
N SER A 53 18.08 9.72 -7.84
CA SER A 53 16.71 10.17 -7.49
C SER A 53 15.76 9.00 -7.27
N VAL A 54 14.78 9.17 -6.35
CA VAL A 54 13.73 8.19 -6.08
C VAL A 54 12.64 8.32 -7.12
N GLN A 55 12.45 7.29 -7.95
CA GLN A 55 11.44 7.24 -9.01
C GLN A 55 10.14 6.58 -8.58
N ALA A 56 10.20 5.64 -7.64
CA ALA A 56 9.02 4.96 -7.12
C ALA A 56 9.29 4.43 -5.71
N LEU A 57 8.22 4.18 -4.98
CA LEU A 57 8.25 3.53 -3.67
C LEU A 57 7.10 2.55 -3.49
N ILE A 58 7.34 1.51 -2.69
CA ILE A 58 6.31 0.68 -2.07
C ILE A 58 6.56 0.68 -0.57
N ALA A 59 5.59 1.15 0.21
CA ALA A 59 5.57 1.01 1.65
C ALA A 59 4.68 -0.17 2.02
N SER A 60 5.18 -1.09 2.82
CA SER A 60 4.51 -2.34 3.14
C SER A 60 4.69 -2.75 4.60
N TRP A 61 3.78 -3.56 5.09
CA TRP A 61 3.81 -4.20 6.39
C TRP A 61 3.90 -5.71 6.19
N ASP A 62 4.91 -6.31 6.80
CA ASP A 62 5.20 -7.74 6.70
C ASP A 62 4.61 -8.46 7.92
N PHE A 63 3.41 -9.03 7.77
CA PHE A 63 2.75 -9.86 8.76
C PHE A 63 3.07 -11.34 8.52
N ASP A 64 2.82 -12.22 9.48
CA ASP A 64 3.20 -13.64 9.38
C ASP A 64 2.61 -14.32 8.13
N ASP A 65 1.32 -14.11 7.85
CA ASP A 65 0.60 -14.79 6.77
C ASP A 65 0.48 -13.99 5.47
N PHE A 66 0.68 -12.68 5.51
CA PHE A 66 0.56 -11.81 4.33
C PHE A 66 1.42 -10.55 4.43
N VAL A 67 1.62 -9.90 3.30
CA VAL A 67 2.20 -8.55 3.22
C VAL A 67 1.10 -7.57 2.85
N PHE A 68 0.94 -6.51 3.63
CA PHE A 68 0.03 -5.42 3.31
C PHE A 68 0.77 -4.27 2.63
N LEU A 69 0.34 -3.90 1.42
CA LEU A 69 0.86 -2.74 0.69
C LEU A 69 0.06 -1.50 1.07
N GLU A 70 0.66 -0.65 1.90
CA GLU A 70 0.00 0.57 2.38
C GLU A 70 0.06 1.71 1.36
N HIS A 71 1.24 1.95 0.79
CA HIS A 71 1.44 3.00 -0.22
C HIS A 71 2.26 2.48 -1.39
N PHE A 72 1.80 2.79 -2.58
CA PHE A 72 2.55 2.54 -3.81
C PHE A 72 2.50 3.79 -4.70
N ALA A 73 3.65 4.38 -4.96
CA ALA A 73 3.75 5.61 -5.73
C ALA A 73 4.86 5.52 -6.78
N VAL A 74 4.58 6.12 -7.95
CA VAL A 74 5.54 6.35 -9.03
C VAL A 74 5.58 7.85 -9.29
N ASP A 75 6.79 8.43 -9.33
CA ASP A 75 6.98 9.84 -9.67
C ASP A 75 6.24 10.16 -10.97
N PRO A 76 5.40 11.21 -10.99
CA PRO A 76 4.66 11.60 -12.19
C PRO A 76 5.53 11.73 -13.44
N ALA A 77 6.76 12.24 -13.30
CA ALA A 77 7.72 12.38 -14.41
C ALA A 77 8.22 11.04 -14.96
N CYS A 78 8.07 9.95 -14.20
CA CYS A 78 8.55 8.62 -14.54
C CYS A 78 7.42 7.64 -14.93
N ARG A 79 6.17 8.10 -14.99
CA ARG A 79 5.01 7.27 -15.36
C ARG A 79 5.05 6.88 -16.83
N SER A 80 4.21 5.93 -17.21
CA SER A 80 4.08 5.38 -18.57
C SER A 80 5.26 4.54 -19.08
N GLY A 81 6.38 4.44 -18.34
CA GLY A 81 7.51 3.57 -18.65
C GLY A 81 7.41 2.14 -18.10
N GLY A 82 6.26 1.74 -17.54
CA GLY A 82 6.05 0.41 -16.94
C GLY A 82 6.87 0.13 -15.68
N ILE A 83 7.53 1.15 -15.08
CA ILE A 83 8.38 0.96 -13.90
C ILE A 83 7.58 0.53 -12.68
N GLY A 84 6.35 1.03 -12.53
CA GLY A 84 5.46 0.63 -11.45
C GLY A 84 5.15 -0.87 -11.50
N GLY A 85 4.73 -1.38 -12.65
CA GLY A 85 4.46 -2.82 -12.81
C GLY A 85 5.68 -3.68 -12.49
N ARG A 86 6.84 -3.33 -13.06
CA ARG A 86 8.09 -4.07 -12.77
C ARG A 86 8.48 -4.03 -11.29
N MET A 87 8.25 -2.90 -10.60
CA MET A 87 8.53 -2.78 -9.17
C MET A 87 7.57 -3.65 -8.35
N LEU A 88 6.28 -3.63 -8.68
CA LEU A 88 5.28 -4.46 -8.02
C LEU A 88 5.57 -5.95 -8.22
N ASP A 89 5.85 -6.38 -9.45
CA ASP A 89 6.19 -7.78 -9.75
C ASP A 89 7.44 -8.25 -8.98
N ALA A 90 8.47 -7.43 -8.91
CA ALA A 90 9.68 -7.75 -8.16
C ALA A 90 9.43 -7.84 -6.65
N MET A 91 8.56 -6.99 -6.11
CA MET A 91 8.14 -7.07 -4.72
C MET A 91 7.33 -8.34 -4.46
N LEU A 92 6.34 -8.66 -5.30
CA LEU A 92 5.52 -9.87 -5.17
C LEU A 92 6.37 -11.14 -5.27
N ALA A 93 7.31 -11.21 -6.19
CA ALA A 93 8.23 -12.34 -6.32
C ALA A 93 9.09 -12.57 -5.07
N ARG A 94 9.42 -11.47 -4.35
CA ARG A 94 10.25 -11.54 -3.13
C ARG A 94 9.45 -11.93 -1.89
N CYS A 95 8.19 -11.48 -1.77
CA CYS A 95 7.44 -11.67 -0.53
C CYS A 95 7.07 -13.14 -0.26
N GLY A 96 6.89 -13.95 -1.30
CA GLY A 96 6.69 -15.41 -1.19
C GLY A 96 5.40 -15.84 -0.48
N LYS A 97 4.52 -14.89 -0.16
CA LYS A 97 3.23 -15.10 0.52
C LYS A 97 2.17 -14.16 -0.05
N CYS A 98 0.94 -14.27 0.42
CA CYS A 98 -0.15 -13.42 -0.02
C CYS A 98 0.22 -11.93 0.14
N ALA A 99 -0.01 -11.14 -0.90
CA ALA A 99 -0.02 -9.68 -0.79
C ALA A 99 -1.47 -9.20 -0.73
N CYS A 100 -1.71 -8.19 0.11
CA CYS A 100 -3.01 -7.55 0.30
C CYS A 100 -2.86 -6.04 0.16
N LEU A 101 -3.84 -5.38 -0.42
CA LEU A 101 -3.91 -3.91 -0.49
C LEU A 101 -5.36 -3.43 -0.49
N GLU A 102 -5.53 -2.15 -0.20
CA GLU A 102 -6.79 -1.43 -0.31
C GLU A 102 -6.87 -0.68 -1.64
N ALA A 103 -8.04 -0.69 -2.26
CA ALA A 103 -8.31 0.12 -3.44
C ALA A 103 -9.70 0.76 -3.34
N GLU A 104 -9.79 2.03 -3.77
CA GLU A 104 -11.05 2.74 -3.90
C GLU A 104 -12.04 1.97 -4.77
N LEU A 105 -13.34 2.09 -4.46
CA LEU A 105 -14.39 1.55 -5.32
C LEU A 105 -14.30 2.15 -6.74
N PRO A 106 -14.65 1.41 -7.79
CA PRO A 106 -14.47 1.83 -9.19
C PRO A 106 -15.50 2.89 -9.64
N GLU A 107 -15.74 3.89 -8.80
CA GLU A 107 -16.68 4.99 -9.05
C GLU A 107 -16.12 6.05 -10.01
N THR A 108 -14.82 6.05 -10.22
CA THR A 108 -14.13 6.92 -11.18
C THR A 108 -13.35 6.09 -12.19
N GLU A 109 -13.11 6.66 -13.37
CA GLU A 109 -12.27 6.01 -14.39
C GLU A 109 -10.84 5.74 -13.85
N LEU A 110 -10.32 6.63 -13.03
CA LEU A 110 -8.99 6.47 -12.41
C LEU A 110 -8.96 5.29 -11.43
N ALA A 111 -9.98 5.17 -10.56
CA ALA A 111 -10.09 4.06 -9.61
C ALA A 111 -10.25 2.72 -10.35
N ALA A 112 -11.11 2.67 -11.38
CA ALA A 112 -11.29 1.48 -12.22
C ALA A 112 -9.98 1.07 -12.92
N ARG A 113 -9.21 2.04 -13.46
CA ARG A 113 -7.90 1.77 -14.09
C ARG A 113 -6.87 1.27 -13.08
N ARG A 114 -6.91 1.75 -11.84
CA ARG A 114 -6.03 1.30 -10.75
C ARG A 114 -6.35 -0.15 -10.36
N ILE A 115 -7.62 -0.51 -10.21
CA ILE A 115 -8.04 -1.89 -9.97
C ILE A 115 -7.54 -2.80 -11.11
N GLY A 116 -7.83 -2.45 -12.37
CA GLY A 116 -7.36 -3.22 -13.52
C GLY A 116 -5.83 -3.31 -13.63
N PHE A 117 -5.08 -2.33 -13.11
CA PHE A 117 -3.63 -2.46 -12.98
C PHE A 117 -3.26 -3.57 -12.00
N TYR A 118 -3.85 -3.61 -10.82
CA TYR A 118 -3.56 -4.66 -9.81
C TYR A 118 -4.00 -6.05 -10.29
N GLU A 119 -5.15 -6.16 -10.95
CA GLU A 119 -5.62 -7.44 -11.52
C GLU A 119 -4.62 -8.01 -12.54
N ARG A 120 -4.04 -7.17 -13.42
CA ARG A 120 -2.98 -7.60 -14.36
C ARG A 120 -1.70 -8.07 -13.67
N HIS A 121 -1.48 -7.70 -12.41
CA HIS A 121 -0.37 -8.12 -11.57
C HIS A 121 -0.75 -9.22 -10.56
N GLY A 122 -1.86 -9.96 -10.83
CA GLY A 122 -2.23 -11.15 -10.08
C GLY A 122 -3.03 -10.91 -8.80
N PHE A 123 -3.56 -9.70 -8.61
CA PHE A 123 -4.52 -9.44 -7.54
C PHE A 123 -5.94 -9.80 -7.95
N THR A 124 -6.72 -10.25 -6.99
CA THR A 124 -8.15 -10.53 -7.10
C THR A 124 -8.91 -9.58 -6.19
N VAL A 125 -9.97 -8.96 -6.70
CA VAL A 125 -10.89 -8.13 -5.92
C VAL A 125 -11.80 -9.03 -5.09
N ASN A 126 -11.89 -8.79 -3.79
CA ASN A 126 -12.84 -9.46 -2.90
C ASN A 126 -14.12 -8.61 -2.77
N ALA A 127 -14.89 -8.50 -3.86
CA ALA A 127 -16.01 -7.56 -3.97
C ALA A 127 -17.19 -7.86 -3.02
N ASP A 128 -17.36 -9.12 -2.63
CA ASP A 128 -18.43 -9.55 -1.73
C ASP A 128 -18.13 -9.28 -0.24
N TYR A 129 -16.93 -8.76 0.07
CA TYR A 129 -16.52 -8.42 1.43
C TYR A 129 -16.65 -6.90 1.65
N ALA A 130 -17.56 -6.51 2.55
CA ALA A 130 -17.74 -5.12 2.93
C ALA A 130 -16.55 -4.66 3.79
N TYR A 131 -15.64 -3.90 3.20
CA TYR A 131 -14.45 -3.37 3.86
C TYR A 131 -14.51 -1.84 3.95
N PHE A 132 -14.07 -1.30 5.09
CA PHE A 132 -13.97 0.14 5.31
C PHE A 132 -12.59 0.49 5.87
N GLN A 133 -11.85 1.30 5.14
CA GLN A 133 -10.60 1.88 5.63
C GLN A 133 -10.93 2.85 6.79
N PRO A 134 -10.29 2.71 7.96
CA PRO A 134 -10.44 3.65 9.05
C PRO A 134 -9.94 5.05 8.68
N ALA A 135 -10.54 6.08 9.25
CA ALA A 135 -10.06 7.44 9.06
C ALA A 135 -8.66 7.63 9.63
N LEU A 136 -7.73 8.16 8.81
CA LEU A 136 -6.37 8.50 9.22
C LEU A 136 -6.27 9.84 9.96
N VAL A 137 -7.30 10.67 9.84
CA VAL A 137 -7.35 12.00 10.46
C VAL A 137 -8.53 12.11 11.42
N PRO A 138 -8.38 12.79 12.56
CA PRO A 138 -9.49 13.02 13.49
C PRO A 138 -10.68 13.69 12.80
N GLY A 139 -11.88 13.16 13.02
CA GLY A 139 -13.12 13.68 12.44
C GLY A 139 -13.43 13.21 11.02
N GLY A 140 -12.57 12.44 10.40
CA GLY A 140 -12.88 11.73 9.16
C GLY A 140 -13.80 10.54 9.40
N GLY A 141 -14.63 10.20 8.42
CA GLY A 141 -15.42 8.96 8.43
C GLY A 141 -14.63 7.78 7.82
N PRO A 142 -15.10 6.52 8.06
CA PRO A 142 -14.56 5.37 7.37
C PRO A 142 -14.82 5.48 5.86
N LEU A 143 -13.86 5.03 5.05
CA LEU A 143 -13.96 5.06 3.60
C LEU A 143 -14.24 3.65 3.06
N PRO A 144 -15.34 3.43 2.30
CA PRO A 144 -15.58 2.12 1.68
C PRO A 144 -14.51 1.85 0.62
N MET A 145 -13.88 0.69 0.71
CA MET A 145 -12.83 0.26 -0.22
C MET A 145 -12.96 -1.23 -0.53
N TYR A 146 -12.25 -1.70 -1.54
CA TYR A 146 -12.01 -3.12 -1.74
C TYR A 146 -10.71 -3.56 -1.07
N LEU A 147 -10.72 -4.78 -0.53
CA LEU A 147 -9.49 -5.53 -0.28
C LEU A 147 -9.15 -6.36 -1.52
N LEU A 148 -7.95 -6.20 -2.03
CA LEU A 148 -7.41 -7.00 -3.12
C LEU A 148 -6.33 -7.92 -2.58
N THR A 149 -6.32 -9.19 -3.02
CA THR A 149 -5.37 -10.20 -2.55
C THR A 149 -4.75 -10.97 -3.71
N THR A 150 -3.46 -11.31 -3.60
CA THR A 150 -2.84 -12.26 -4.53
C THR A 150 -3.14 -13.70 -4.14
N GLY A 151 -3.07 -14.61 -5.12
CA GLY A 151 -3.35 -16.05 -4.91
C GLY A 151 -4.85 -16.38 -4.88
N GLY A 152 -5.70 -15.53 -5.46
CA GLY A 152 -7.14 -15.72 -5.62
C GLY A 152 -7.99 -15.02 -4.54
N ALA A 153 -9.29 -15.20 -4.64
CA ALA A 153 -10.26 -14.69 -3.67
C ALA A 153 -10.10 -15.40 -2.32
N ARG A 154 -10.39 -14.68 -1.25
CA ARG A 154 -10.31 -15.17 0.12
C ARG A 154 -11.69 -15.38 0.73
N THR A 155 -11.75 -16.25 1.71
CA THR A 155 -12.96 -16.40 2.53
C THR A 155 -13.18 -15.17 3.41
N SER A 156 -14.43 -14.93 3.82
CA SER A 156 -14.74 -13.81 4.73
C SER A 156 -13.99 -13.91 6.05
N ALA A 157 -13.69 -15.12 6.53
CA ALA A 157 -12.91 -15.32 7.77
C ALA A 157 -11.45 -14.89 7.59
N GLU A 158 -10.82 -15.24 6.47
CA GLU A 158 -9.45 -14.79 6.14
C GLU A 158 -9.37 -13.26 5.98
N LEU A 159 -10.33 -12.67 5.27
CA LEU A 159 -10.39 -11.22 5.07
C LEU A 159 -10.60 -10.47 6.38
N ARG A 160 -11.45 -10.98 7.29
CA ARG A 160 -11.65 -10.40 8.62
C ARG A 160 -10.37 -10.47 9.48
N ALA A 161 -9.61 -11.55 9.39
CA ALA A 161 -8.33 -11.66 10.08
C ALA A 161 -7.31 -10.63 9.53
N MET A 162 -7.25 -10.45 8.20
CA MET A 162 -6.41 -9.44 7.57
C MET A 162 -6.84 -8.02 7.98
N GLU A 163 -8.14 -7.70 7.89
CA GLU A 163 -8.71 -6.42 8.33
C GLU A 163 -8.34 -6.10 9.77
N THR A 164 -8.50 -7.07 10.69
CA THR A 164 -8.16 -6.89 12.11
C THR A 164 -6.71 -6.48 12.29
N LEU A 165 -5.77 -7.15 11.60
CA LEU A 165 -4.34 -6.80 11.67
C LEU A 165 -4.06 -5.44 11.04
N VAL A 166 -4.63 -5.14 9.88
CA VAL A 166 -4.46 -3.85 9.21
C VAL A 166 -5.01 -2.72 10.09
N HIS A 167 -6.24 -2.85 10.63
CA HIS A 167 -6.84 -1.82 11.47
C HIS A 167 -6.03 -1.58 12.75
N THR A 168 -5.57 -2.64 13.41
CA THR A 168 -4.84 -2.51 14.68
C THR A 168 -3.39 -2.06 14.48
N ARG A 169 -2.66 -2.63 13.52
CA ARG A 169 -1.23 -2.41 13.36
C ARG A 169 -0.90 -1.22 12.46
N VAL A 170 -1.67 -1.03 11.39
CA VAL A 170 -1.44 0.05 10.42
C VAL A 170 -2.15 1.34 10.84
N TYR A 171 -3.43 1.24 11.19
CA TYR A 171 -4.26 2.40 11.55
C TYR A 171 -4.34 2.69 13.05
N GLY A 172 -3.87 1.78 13.91
CA GLY A 172 -3.92 1.94 15.36
C GLY A 172 -5.34 1.96 15.93
N GLN A 173 -6.30 1.37 15.21
CA GLN A 173 -7.71 1.34 15.58
C GLN A 173 -8.16 -0.09 15.85
N ALA A 174 -8.97 -0.28 16.88
CA ALA A 174 -9.63 -1.55 17.06
C ALA A 174 -10.67 -1.77 15.94
N PRO A 175 -10.84 -3.02 15.43
CA PRO A 175 -11.95 -3.31 14.52
C PRO A 175 -13.27 -2.93 15.17
N ALA A 176 -14.24 -2.49 14.35
CA ALA A 176 -15.58 -2.26 14.86
C ALA A 176 -16.10 -3.53 15.56
N ALA A 177 -16.60 -3.39 16.79
CA ALA A 177 -17.26 -4.50 17.45
C ALA A 177 -18.51 -4.91 16.65
N GLU A 178 -18.70 -6.21 16.45
CA GLU A 178 -19.88 -6.79 15.79
C GLU A 178 -21.17 -6.43 16.53
#